data_0c73752d58118cab5c186948818062f0
#
_entry.id   0c73752d58118cab5c186948818062f0
#
_cell.length_a   1.000
_cell.length_b   1.000
_cell.length_c   1.000
_cell.angle_alpha   90.00
_cell.angle_beta   90.00
_cell.angle_gamma   90.00
#
_symmetry.space_group_name_H-M   'P 1'
#
loop_
_entity.id
_entity.type
_entity.pdbx_description
1 polymer ?
#
loop_
_entity_poly.entity_id
_entity_poly.type
_entity_poly.pdbx_seq_one_letter_code
_entity_poly.pdbx_strand_id
1 'polypeptide(L)'
;MAQTVFASLDELRAAEPGRELGTSDWFEVTQAQVDQFAEATGDHQWIHVDVDRARAESPYGGPIAHGYLTLALSNLVLPQLVEVRGISLGVNYGTGRVRFPAPVPVGSRVRGRAELVACDDVPGGVQTTIRVTMEVEGGDKPACVVESLSRWLA
;
A
#
# COMPACT_ATOMS: atom_id res chain seq x y z
N MET A 1 -8.40 9.41 -12.48
CA MET A 1 -7.97 8.01 -12.74
C MET A 1 -9.20 7.10 -12.70
N ALA A 2 -9.27 6.10 -13.58
CA ALA A 2 -10.42 5.20 -13.61
C ALA A 2 -10.23 4.07 -12.58
N GLN A 3 -11.15 3.96 -11.64
CA GLN A 3 -11.24 2.87 -10.67
C GLN A 3 -11.74 1.61 -11.37
N THR A 4 -11.12 0.45 -11.09
CA THR A 4 -11.64 -0.85 -11.52
C THR A 4 -12.80 -1.23 -10.61
N VAL A 5 -14.00 -1.35 -11.20
CA VAL A 5 -15.23 -1.69 -10.49
C VAL A 5 -15.63 -3.12 -10.84
N PHE A 6 -15.80 -3.95 -9.83
CA PHE A 6 -16.44 -5.26 -9.95
C PHE A 6 -17.90 -5.13 -9.46
N ALA A 7 -18.85 -5.34 -10.36
CA ALA A 7 -20.27 -5.15 -10.06
C ALA A 7 -20.83 -6.20 -9.08
N SER A 8 -20.11 -7.30 -8.89
CA SER A 8 -20.49 -8.39 -7.97
C SER A 8 -19.27 -9.25 -7.58
N LEU A 9 -19.46 -10.11 -6.58
CA LEU A 9 -18.47 -11.13 -6.24
C LEU A 9 -18.26 -12.14 -7.38
N ASP A 10 -19.27 -12.40 -8.20
CA ASP A 10 -19.13 -13.31 -9.34
C ASP A 10 -18.26 -12.72 -10.44
N GLU A 11 -18.36 -11.42 -10.68
CA GLU A 11 -17.44 -10.72 -11.60
C GLU A 11 -16.01 -10.73 -11.07
N LEU A 12 -15.84 -10.54 -9.77
CA LEU A 12 -14.52 -10.64 -9.14
C LEU A 12 -13.92 -12.05 -9.26
N ARG A 13 -14.73 -13.10 -9.04
CA ARG A 13 -14.31 -14.51 -9.24
C ARG A 13 -13.90 -14.81 -10.66
N ALA A 14 -14.56 -14.21 -11.63
CA ALA A 14 -14.28 -14.39 -13.05
C ALA A 14 -13.08 -13.59 -13.55
N ALA A 15 -12.54 -12.71 -12.73
CA ALA A 15 -11.38 -11.90 -13.12
C ALA A 15 -10.11 -12.75 -13.21
N GLU A 16 -9.37 -12.55 -14.30
CA GLU A 16 -8.17 -13.33 -14.56
C GLU A 16 -6.97 -12.85 -13.71
N PRO A 17 -6.17 -13.80 -13.16
CA PRO A 17 -4.88 -13.46 -12.56
C PRO A 17 -3.99 -12.70 -13.54
N GLY A 18 -3.23 -11.72 -13.04
CA GLY A 18 -2.41 -10.83 -13.86
C GLY A 18 -3.13 -9.58 -14.36
N ARG A 19 -4.43 -9.43 -14.03
CA ARG A 19 -5.20 -8.23 -14.41
C ARG A 19 -4.66 -7.01 -13.68
N GLU A 20 -4.22 -6.01 -14.44
CA GLU A 20 -3.90 -4.68 -13.91
C GLU A 20 -5.17 -4.00 -13.39
N LEU A 21 -5.12 -3.50 -12.17
CA LEU A 21 -6.25 -2.83 -11.50
C LEU A 21 -6.13 -1.31 -11.53
N GLY A 22 -4.95 -0.80 -11.88
CA GLY A 22 -4.69 0.61 -12.06
C GLY A 22 -3.50 1.13 -11.26
N THR A 23 -3.27 2.44 -11.41
CA THR A 23 -2.20 3.18 -10.73
C THR A 23 -2.81 4.42 -10.09
N SER A 24 -2.50 4.69 -8.82
CA SER A 24 -3.00 5.85 -8.09
C SER A 24 -2.34 7.15 -8.56
N ASP A 25 -2.92 8.28 -8.19
CA ASP A 25 -2.24 9.55 -8.26
C ASP A 25 -1.05 9.60 -7.30
N TRP A 26 -0.13 10.52 -7.57
CA TRP A 26 0.99 10.80 -6.66
C TRP A 26 0.49 11.52 -5.42
N PHE A 27 0.99 11.15 -4.25
CA PHE A 27 0.76 11.86 -2.99
C PHE A 27 2.05 12.00 -2.20
N GLU A 28 2.17 13.06 -1.43
CA GLU A 28 3.36 13.34 -0.62
C GLU A 28 3.32 12.55 0.69
N VAL A 29 4.46 12.00 1.09
CA VAL A 29 4.68 11.46 2.45
C VAL A 29 5.34 12.54 3.28
N THR A 30 4.56 13.16 4.17
CA THR A 30 5.00 14.30 4.97
C THR A 30 5.67 13.89 6.27
N GLN A 31 6.51 14.77 6.86
CA GLN A 31 7.05 14.56 8.19
C GLN A 31 5.94 14.44 9.24
N ALA A 32 4.86 15.19 9.11
CA ALA A 32 3.72 15.10 10.02
C ALA A 32 3.08 13.71 10.04
N GLN A 33 2.93 13.05 8.88
CA GLN A 33 2.44 11.68 8.81
C GLN A 33 3.40 10.70 9.47
N VAL A 34 4.70 10.86 9.26
CA VAL A 34 5.74 10.02 9.88
C VAL A 34 5.73 10.18 11.39
N ASP A 35 5.62 11.40 11.90
CA ASP A 35 5.53 11.68 13.33
C ASP A 35 4.26 11.07 13.94
N GLN A 36 3.11 11.19 13.27
CA GLN A 36 1.86 10.55 13.69
C GLN A 36 1.95 9.03 13.74
N PHE A 37 2.63 8.42 12.76
CA PHE A 37 2.84 6.97 12.74
C PHE A 37 3.78 6.54 13.89
N ALA A 38 4.83 7.30 14.17
CA ALA A 38 5.71 7.07 15.31
C ALA A 38 4.95 7.13 16.64
N GLU A 39 4.08 8.12 16.83
CA GLU A 39 3.23 8.23 18.02
C GLU A 39 2.25 7.04 18.14
N ALA A 40 1.61 6.65 17.03
CA ALA A 40 0.64 5.56 17.03
C ALA A 40 1.26 4.19 17.32
N THR A 41 2.50 3.96 16.91
CA THR A 41 3.16 2.64 16.97
C THR A 41 4.23 2.54 18.06
N GLY A 42 4.73 3.67 18.57
CA GLY A 42 5.86 3.71 19.49
C GLY A 42 7.23 3.60 18.82
N ASP A 43 7.30 3.58 17.49
CA ASP A 43 8.57 3.57 16.77
C ASP A 43 9.10 4.98 16.52
N HIS A 44 9.86 5.48 17.50
CA HIS A 44 10.49 6.81 17.49
C HIS A 44 11.95 6.77 17.10
N GLN A 45 12.38 5.83 16.26
CA GLN A 45 13.78 5.78 15.82
C GLN A 45 14.16 7.11 15.15
N TRP A 46 15.35 7.61 15.49
CA TRP A 46 15.81 8.94 15.08
C TRP A 46 15.84 9.15 13.56
N ILE A 47 16.05 8.10 12.78
CA ILE A 47 16.05 8.17 11.31
C ILE A 47 14.70 8.61 10.72
N HIS A 48 13.63 8.54 11.51
CA HIS A 48 12.28 8.92 11.10
C HIS A 48 11.87 10.28 11.66
N VAL A 49 12.18 10.56 12.93
CA VAL A 49 11.58 11.67 13.68
C VAL A 49 12.55 12.80 14.01
N ASP A 50 13.85 12.55 14.06
CA ASP A 50 14.87 13.58 14.34
C ASP A 50 15.43 14.11 13.01
N VAL A 51 14.77 15.14 12.47
CA VAL A 51 15.10 15.68 11.14
C VAL A 51 16.51 16.20 11.05
N ASP A 52 16.99 16.92 12.06
CA ASP A 52 18.33 17.51 12.05
C ASP A 52 19.42 16.45 12.14
N ARG A 53 19.25 15.50 13.05
CA ARG A 53 20.14 14.36 13.15
C ARG A 53 20.13 13.50 11.90
N ALA A 54 18.95 13.23 11.34
CA ALA A 54 18.84 12.43 10.13
C ALA A 54 19.54 13.09 8.93
N ARG A 55 19.46 14.41 8.81
CA ARG A 55 20.20 15.15 7.77
C ARG A 55 21.71 15.10 7.96
N ALA A 56 22.17 15.12 9.20
CA ALA A 56 23.60 15.13 9.52
C ALA A 56 24.23 13.74 9.47
N GLU A 57 23.53 12.70 9.91
CA GLU A 57 24.13 11.39 10.22
C GLU A 57 23.51 10.22 9.44
N SER A 58 22.29 10.36 8.88
CA SER A 58 21.63 9.26 8.20
C SER A 58 22.32 8.91 6.89
N PRO A 59 22.50 7.60 6.59
CA PRO A 59 23.04 7.16 5.30
C PRO A 59 22.06 7.48 4.14
N TYR A 60 20.82 7.88 4.43
CA TYR A 60 19.81 8.25 3.44
C TYR A 60 19.78 9.75 3.12
N GLY A 61 20.61 10.56 3.76
CA GLY A 61 20.70 12.01 3.54
C GLY A 61 19.59 12.84 4.16
N GLY A 62 18.73 12.23 4.98
CA GLY A 62 17.62 12.88 5.67
C GLY A 62 16.68 11.86 6.30
N PRO A 63 15.55 12.32 6.90
CA PRO A 63 14.58 11.41 7.49
C PRO A 63 13.88 10.58 6.41
N ILE A 64 13.58 9.35 6.75
CA ILE A 64 12.83 8.40 5.92
C ILE A 64 11.55 7.95 6.62
N ALA A 65 10.53 7.62 5.84
CA ALA A 65 9.31 7.00 6.37
C ALA A 65 9.62 5.59 6.92
N HIS A 66 8.85 5.18 7.93
CA HIS A 66 8.86 3.79 8.37
C HIS A 66 8.44 2.87 7.22
N GLY A 67 9.09 1.74 7.07
CA GLY A 67 8.66 0.73 6.09
C GLY A 67 7.20 0.31 6.32
N TYR A 68 6.78 0.15 7.57
CA TYR A 68 5.41 -0.19 7.93
C TYR A 68 4.40 0.93 7.66
N LEU A 69 4.81 2.20 7.66
CA LEU A 69 3.96 3.29 7.17
C LEU A 69 3.74 3.15 5.66
N THR A 70 4.80 2.91 4.90
CA THR A 70 4.71 2.71 3.45
C THR A 70 3.81 1.51 3.11
N LEU A 71 3.93 0.42 3.86
CA LEU A 71 3.01 -0.72 3.75
C LEU A 71 1.57 -0.31 4.06
N ALA A 72 1.33 0.40 5.15
CA ALA A 72 0.00 0.83 5.57
C ALA A 72 -0.66 1.78 4.55
N LEU A 73 0.12 2.57 3.82
CA LEU A 73 -0.37 3.46 2.77
C LEU A 73 -0.93 2.70 1.55
N SER A 74 -0.71 1.40 1.42
CA SER A 74 -1.44 0.57 0.47
C SER A 74 -2.96 0.63 0.69
N ASN A 75 -3.41 0.88 1.94
CA ASN A 75 -4.82 1.09 2.28
C ASN A 75 -5.38 2.44 1.81
N LEU A 76 -4.52 3.42 1.55
CA LEU A 76 -4.92 4.67 0.88
C LEU A 76 -5.07 4.44 -0.64
N VAL A 77 -4.22 3.57 -1.19
CA VAL A 77 -4.13 3.31 -2.63
C VAL A 77 -5.23 2.38 -3.11
N LEU A 78 -5.42 1.23 -2.46
CA LEU A 78 -6.34 0.18 -2.93
C LEU A 78 -7.77 0.66 -3.14
N PRO A 79 -8.40 1.44 -2.25
CA PRO A 79 -9.76 1.93 -2.46
C PRO A 79 -9.90 2.92 -3.63
N GLN A 80 -8.80 3.56 -4.04
CA GLN A 80 -8.80 4.41 -5.23
C GLN A 80 -8.80 3.60 -6.53
N LEU A 81 -8.27 2.37 -6.48
CA LEU A 81 -8.06 1.53 -7.64
C LEU A 81 -9.12 0.46 -7.82
N VAL A 82 -9.72 -0.02 -6.72
CA VAL A 82 -10.64 -1.15 -6.73
C VAL A 82 -11.89 -0.84 -5.92
N GLU A 83 -13.04 -1.09 -6.53
CA GLU A 83 -14.35 -1.14 -5.87
C GLU A 83 -14.99 -2.50 -6.13
N VAL A 84 -15.49 -3.13 -5.08
CA VAL A 84 -16.28 -4.37 -5.18
C VAL A 84 -17.68 -4.08 -4.64
N ARG A 85 -18.69 -4.24 -5.49
CA ARG A 85 -20.10 -4.00 -5.16
C ARG A 85 -20.80 -5.28 -4.71
N GLY A 86 -21.93 -5.12 -4.03
CA GLY A 86 -22.74 -6.25 -3.57
C GLY A 86 -22.13 -7.00 -2.39
N ILE A 87 -21.32 -6.32 -1.59
CA ILE A 87 -20.69 -6.84 -0.36
C ILE A 87 -21.22 -6.09 0.86
N SER A 88 -21.19 -6.74 2.02
CA SER A 88 -21.46 -6.10 3.31
C SER A 88 -20.22 -5.43 3.89
N LEU A 89 -19.04 -6.02 3.69
CA LEU A 89 -17.76 -5.43 4.11
C LEU A 89 -16.56 -6.03 3.36
N GLY A 90 -15.49 -5.22 3.28
CA GLY A 90 -14.16 -5.67 2.91
C GLY A 90 -13.23 -5.64 4.12
N VAL A 91 -12.46 -6.71 4.31
CA VAL A 91 -11.55 -6.86 5.46
C VAL A 91 -10.13 -7.07 4.97
N ASN A 92 -9.20 -6.29 5.51
CA ASN A 92 -7.79 -6.60 5.39
C ASN A 92 -7.48 -7.84 6.24
N TYR A 93 -7.25 -8.96 5.58
CA TYR A 93 -7.04 -10.25 6.23
C TYR A 93 -5.57 -10.48 6.60
N GLY A 94 -4.67 -9.92 5.81
CA GLY A 94 -3.24 -10.08 6.03
C GLY A 94 -2.42 -9.79 4.79
N THR A 95 -1.22 -10.28 4.78
CA THR A 95 -0.30 -10.16 3.66
C THR A 95 0.37 -11.50 3.37
N GLY A 96 0.70 -11.74 2.10
CA GLY A 96 1.71 -12.67 1.73
C GLY A 96 3.09 -12.01 1.88
N ARG A 97 3.89 -12.09 0.83
CA ARG A 97 5.24 -11.52 0.83
C ARG A 97 5.22 -10.00 0.86
N VAL A 98 6.05 -9.42 1.74
CA VAL A 98 6.28 -7.97 1.84
C VAL A 98 7.77 -7.69 1.75
N ARG A 99 8.15 -6.66 0.97
CA ARG A 99 9.52 -6.17 0.88
C ARG A 99 9.56 -4.67 0.78
N PHE A 100 10.67 -4.10 1.25
CA PHE A 100 11.00 -2.68 1.17
C PHE A 100 12.33 -2.49 0.42
N PRO A 101 12.34 -2.57 -0.92
CA PRO A 101 13.58 -2.51 -1.71
C PRO A 101 14.30 -1.16 -1.65
N ALA A 102 13.55 -0.07 -1.44
CA ALA A 102 14.09 1.28 -1.33
C ALA A 102 13.41 2.07 -0.21
N PRO A 103 14.11 3.01 0.44
CA PRO A 103 13.51 3.91 1.42
C PRO A 103 12.59 4.93 0.75
N VAL A 104 11.68 5.50 1.54
CA VAL A 104 10.88 6.68 1.17
C VAL A 104 11.44 7.87 1.92
N PRO A 105 12.21 8.76 1.27
CA PRO A 105 12.61 10.01 1.89
C PRO A 105 11.39 10.84 2.25
N VAL A 106 11.36 11.40 3.46
CA VAL A 106 10.26 12.28 3.87
C VAL A 106 10.21 13.49 2.93
N GLY A 107 8.99 13.86 2.51
CA GLY A 107 8.76 14.88 1.48
C GLY A 107 8.72 14.34 0.05
N SER A 108 9.01 13.06 -0.16
CA SER A 108 8.86 12.42 -1.47
C SER A 108 7.40 12.20 -1.81
N ARG A 109 7.11 12.17 -3.12
CA ARG A 109 5.83 11.74 -3.64
C ARG A 109 5.87 10.25 -3.95
N VAL A 110 4.81 9.55 -3.56
CA VAL A 110 4.64 8.12 -3.82
C VAL A 110 3.31 7.87 -4.53
N ARG A 111 3.22 6.73 -5.20
CA ARG A 111 1.97 6.21 -5.76
C ARG A 111 1.98 4.69 -5.66
N GLY A 112 0.80 4.09 -5.77
CA GLY A 112 0.66 2.64 -5.83
C GLY A 112 0.12 2.16 -7.15
N ARG A 113 0.61 1.01 -7.59
CA ARG A 113 0.10 0.24 -8.71
C ARG A 113 -0.41 -1.09 -8.20
N ALA A 114 -1.56 -1.55 -8.67
CA ALA A 114 -2.19 -2.77 -8.21
C ALA A 114 -2.44 -3.77 -9.34
N GLU A 115 -2.20 -5.05 -9.05
CA GLU A 115 -2.44 -6.19 -9.94
C GLU A 115 -3.15 -7.30 -9.16
N LEU A 116 -4.20 -7.88 -9.74
CA LEU A 116 -4.86 -9.06 -9.19
C LEU A 116 -3.99 -10.29 -9.42
N VAL A 117 -3.57 -10.94 -8.33
CA VAL A 117 -2.73 -12.15 -8.38
C VAL A 117 -3.56 -13.42 -8.28
N ALA A 118 -4.54 -13.41 -7.38
CA ALA A 118 -5.42 -14.57 -7.15
C ALA A 118 -6.77 -14.14 -6.57
N CYS A 119 -7.75 -14.99 -6.77
CA CYS A 119 -9.08 -14.84 -6.23
C CYS A 119 -9.60 -16.23 -5.82
N ASP A 120 -9.81 -16.43 -4.53
CA ASP A 120 -10.16 -17.72 -3.94
C ASP A 120 -11.49 -17.63 -3.18
N ASP A 121 -12.31 -18.68 -3.27
CA ASP A 121 -13.53 -18.74 -2.46
C ASP A 121 -13.18 -18.98 -0.99
N VAL A 122 -13.90 -18.27 -0.12
CA VAL A 122 -13.83 -18.44 1.33
C VAL A 122 -15.26 -18.48 1.89
N PRO A 123 -15.47 -19.00 3.12
CA PRO A 123 -16.78 -18.98 3.74
C PRO A 123 -17.33 -17.54 3.79
N GLY A 124 -18.49 -17.32 3.18
CA GLY A 124 -19.18 -16.03 3.17
C GLY A 124 -18.71 -15.04 2.10
N GLY A 125 -17.77 -15.41 1.22
CA GLY A 125 -17.32 -14.49 0.18
C GLY A 125 -16.09 -14.95 -0.59
N VAL A 126 -15.23 -14.02 -0.88
CA VAL A 126 -14.04 -14.20 -1.73
C VAL A 126 -12.82 -13.57 -1.04
N GLN A 127 -11.67 -14.21 -1.16
CA GLN A 127 -10.38 -13.65 -0.79
C GLN A 127 -9.57 -13.32 -2.04
N THR A 128 -9.14 -12.08 -2.17
CA THR A 128 -8.21 -11.67 -3.22
C THR A 128 -6.80 -11.58 -2.68
N THR A 129 -5.84 -11.93 -3.53
CA THR A 129 -4.45 -11.54 -3.40
C THR A 129 -4.18 -10.45 -4.43
N ILE A 130 -3.92 -9.24 -3.96
CA ILE A 130 -3.60 -8.09 -4.82
C ILE A 130 -2.16 -7.69 -4.54
N ARG A 131 -1.33 -7.72 -5.57
CA ARG A 131 0.02 -7.16 -5.48
C ARG A 131 -0.05 -5.66 -5.60
N VAL A 132 0.40 -4.96 -4.57
CA VAL A 132 0.55 -3.51 -4.57
C VAL A 132 2.03 -3.17 -4.61
N THR A 133 2.43 -2.38 -5.60
CA THR A 133 3.78 -1.85 -5.74
C THR A 133 3.73 -0.35 -5.47
N MET A 134 4.39 0.07 -4.38
CA MET A 134 4.52 1.48 -4.01
C MET A 134 5.79 2.05 -4.64
N GLU A 135 5.63 3.05 -5.49
CA GLU A 135 6.72 3.70 -6.22
C GLU A 135 7.02 5.07 -5.62
N VAL A 136 8.31 5.44 -5.61
CA VAL A 136 8.76 6.79 -5.25
C VAL A 136 9.03 7.56 -6.54
N GLU A 137 8.56 8.79 -6.63
CA GLU A 137 8.79 9.65 -7.81
C GLU A 137 10.28 9.86 -8.04
N GLY A 138 10.74 9.54 -9.25
CA GLY A 138 12.15 9.60 -9.63
C GLY A 138 13.02 8.47 -9.10
N GLY A 139 12.46 7.49 -8.39
CA GLY A 139 13.19 6.34 -7.86
C GLY A 139 13.31 5.20 -8.89
N ASP A 140 14.41 4.45 -8.82
CA ASP A 140 14.67 3.30 -9.71
C ASP A 140 14.06 1.99 -9.19
N LYS A 141 13.77 1.94 -7.89
CA LYS A 141 13.23 0.75 -7.21
C LYS A 141 11.96 1.11 -6.44
N PRO A 142 11.00 0.17 -6.32
CA PRO A 142 9.83 0.38 -5.49
C PRO A 142 10.22 0.51 -4.01
N ALA A 143 9.45 1.29 -3.27
CA ALA A 143 9.59 1.44 -1.83
C ALA A 143 8.95 0.29 -1.04
N CYS A 144 7.91 -0.31 -1.60
CA CYS A 144 7.23 -1.46 -1.02
C CYS A 144 6.62 -2.31 -2.14
N VAL A 145 6.75 -3.62 -2.01
CA VAL A 145 5.98 -4.59 -2.80
C VAL A 145 5.29 -5.51 -1.82
N VAL A 146 3.96 -5.53 -1.84
CA VAL A 146 3.16 -6.34 -0.93
C VAL A 146 2.11 -7.15 -1.68
N GLU A 147 1.93 -8.40 -1.30
CA GLU A 147 0.77 -9.21 -1.66
C GLU A 147 -0.28 -9.04 -0.56
N SER A 148 -1.21 -8.11 -0.77
CA SER A 148 -2.30 -7.82 0.15
C SER A 148 -3.41 -8.86 0.03
N LEU A 149 -3.80 -9.45 1.15
CA LEU A 149 -4.91 -10.40 1.24
C LEU A 149 -6.14 -9.67 1.79
N SER A 150 -7.18 -9.55 0.97
CA SER A 150 -8.44 -8.93 1.34
C SER A 150 -9.58 -9.92 1.20
N ARG A 151 -10.49 -9.93 2.18
CA ARG A 151 -11.75 -10.69 2.12
C ARG A 151 -12.91 -9.77 1.84
N TRP A 152 -13.71 -10.15 0.86
CA TRP A 152 -14.89 -9.45 0.40
C TRP A 152 -16.10 -10.33 0.76
N LEU A 153 -16.86 -9.88 1.75
CA LEU A 153 -17.93 -10.70 2.34
C LEU A 153 -19.31 -10.18 1.92
N ALA A 154 -20.20 -11.11 1.58
CA ALA A 154 -21.57 -10.82 1.17
C ALA A 154 -22.45 -10.34 2.31
#